data_3326c4123aeb1642bad96b47339e973e
#
_entry.id   3326c4123aeb1642bad96b47339e973e
#
_cell.length_a   1.000
_cell.length_b   1.000
_cell.length_c   1.000
_cell.angle_alpha   90.00
_cell.angle_beta   90.00
_cell.angle_gamma   90.00
#
_symmetry.space_group_name_H-M   'P 1'
#
loop_
_entity.id
_entity.type
_entity.pdbx_description
1 polymer ?
#
loop_
_entity_poly.entity_id
_entity_poly.type
_entity_poly.pdbx_seq_one_letter_code
_entity_poly.pdbx_strand_id
1 'polypeptide(L)'
;MHGMYRTRTVRTMLAVLIVAGLAGCSEMSKEQKGAVIGAAAGGAAGAVIGNQTGSTARGAIIGAVIGGAAGAIIGHRMDKQARELQQNIPGATVRRVGEGIEVTFASGLLFDFNSDRVRGDARSNLDELAASVDKYPDTDLMIVGHTDAVGTEGYNQDLSERRSEAAARYLESRGVNTRIRTRGLGELEPVATNDTDSGRAKNRRVEVAIYASEALKNQAKREAASN
;
A
#
# COMPACT_ATOMS: atom_id res chain seq x y z
N MET A 1 29.71 26.48 -47.62
CA MET A 1 30.23 25.52 -46.60
C MET A 1 29.86 25.99 -45.19
N HIS A 2 28.58 26.10 -44.85
CA HIS A 2 28.16 26.63 -43.51
C HIS A 2 27.01 25.86 -42.85
N GLY A 3 26.81 24.59 -43.21
CA GLY A 3 25.64 23.82 -42.75
C GLY A 3 25.89 22.62 -41.83
N MET A 4 27.15 22.27 -41.52
CA MET A 4 27.44 20.97 -40.86
C MET A 4 27.81 21.02 -39.36
N TYR A 5 27.95 22.22 -38.77
CA TYR A 5 28.37 22.33 -37.35
C TYR A 5 27.22 22.51 -36.34
N ARG A 6 26.01 22.82 -36.83
CA ARG A 6 24.86 23.07 -35.93
C ARG A 6 24.15 21.83 -35.37
N THR A 7 24.29 20.69 -36.07
CA THR A 7 23.61 19.45 -35.69
C THR A 7 24.37 18.61 -34.68
N ARG A 8 25.69 18.78 -34.58
CA ARG A 8 26.52 18.02 -33.61
C ARG A 8 26.43 18.57 -32.18
N THR A 9 26.35 19.88 -32.02
CA THR A 9 26.24 20.54 -30.68
C THR A 9 24.93 20.29 -30.00
N VAL A 10 23.83 20.19 -30.73
CA VAL A 10 22.52 19.91 -30.14
C VAL A 10 22.41 18.44 -29.67
N ARG A 11 23.03 17.50 -30.41
CA ARG A 11 23.03 16.09 -30.00
C ARG A 11 23.92 15.82 -28.78
N THR A 12 25.03 16.54 -28.63
CA THR A 12 25.91 16.42 -27.45
C THR A 12 25.31 17.05 -26.21
N MET A 13 24.56 18.17 -26.31
CA MET A 13 23.87 18.75 -25.17
C MET A 13 22.69 17.90 -24.68
N LEU A 14 21.97 17.23 -25.58
CA LEU A 14 20.88 16.33 -25.19
C LEU A 14 21.38 15.06 -24.48
N ALA A 15 22.55 14.55 -24.89
CA ALA A 15 23.18 13.39 -24.26
C ALA A 15 23.74 13.72 -22.86
N VAL A 16 24.27 14.92 -22.65
CA VAL A 16 24.78 15.37 -21.34
C VAL A 16 23.66 15.61 -20.32
N LEU A 17 22.48 16.08 -20.75
CA LEU A 17 21.31 16.26 -19.88
C LEU A 17 20.71 14.93 -19.40
N ILE A 18 20.80 13.86 -20.19
CA ILE A 18 20.33 12.52 -19.78
C ILE A 18 21.30 11.86 -18.80
N VAL A 19 22.59 12.10 -18.91
CA VAL A 19 23.61 11.53 -18.00
C VAL A 19 23.64 12.26 -16.63
N ALA A 20 23.34 13.57 -16.60
CA ALA A 20 23.25 14.31 -15.34
C ALA A 20 22.05 13.90 -14.47
N GLY A 21 20.97 13.39 -15.08
CA GLY A 21 19.80 12.86 -14.35
C GLY A 21 20.05 11.52 -13.63
N LEU A 22 21.06 10.76 -14.03
CA LEU A 22 21.38 9.45 -13.44
C LEU A 22 22.37 9.53 -12.26
N ALA A 23 23.13 10.62 -12.12
CA ALA A 23 24.11 10.79 -11.05
C ALA A 23 23.50 11.24 -9.72
N GLY A 24 22.26 11.78 -9.71
CA GLY A 24 21.54 12.21 -8.51
C GLY A 24 20.88 11.11 -7.68
N CYS A 25 20.84 9.86 -8.18
CA CYS A 25 20.16 8.76 -7.51
C CYS A 25 20.97 8.05 -6.43
N SER A 26 22.23 8.41 -6.20
CA SER A 26 23.13 7.67 -5.28
C SER A 26 22.97 8.03 -3.80
N GLU A 27 22.36 9.18 -3.48
CA GLU A 27 22.16 9.62 -2.08
C GLU A 27 20.68 9.56 -1.61
N MET A 28 19.75 9.10 -2.44
CA MET A 28 18.37 8.96 -2.03
C MET A 28 18.21 7.78 -1.07
N SER A 29 17.44 8.00 0.02
CA SER A 29 17.08 6.92 0.94
C SER A 29 16.34 5.79 0.22
N LYS A 30 16.35 4.58 0.80
CA LYS A 30 15.63 3.43 0.21
C LYS A 30 14.13 3.74 -0.02
N GLU A 31 13.53 4.53 0.86
CA GLU A 31 12.15 4.99 0.77
C GLU A 31 11.93 5.98 -0.38
N GLN A 32 12.86 6.92 -0.58
CA GLN A 32 12.82 7.87 -1.70
C GLN A 32 13.03 7.19 -3.05
N LYS A 33 13.93 6.18 -3.13
CA LYS A 33 14.12 5.38 -4.35
C LYS A 33 12.86 4.60 -4.71
N GLY A 34 12.16 4.05 -3.73
CA GLY A 34 10.87 3.37 -3.92
C GLY A 34 9.79 4.30 -4.47
N ALA A 35 9.70 5.53 -3.95
CA ALA A 35 8.75 6.53 -4.39
C ALA A 35 8.97 6.98 -5.85
N VAL A 36 10.22 7.16 -6.28
CA VAL A 36 10.56 7.57 -7.65
C VAL A 36 10.28 6.45 -8.66
N ILE A 37 10.58 5.20 -8.31
CA ILE A 37 10.30 4.03 -9.16
C ILE A 37 8.79 3.77 -9.24
N GLY A 38 8.04 3.96 -8.13
CA GLY A 38 6.59 3.80 -8.09
C GLY A 38 5.84 4.82 -8.94
N ALA A 39 6.30 6.07 -9.00
CA ALA A 39 5.72 7.13 -9.80
C ALA A 39 5.82 6.87 -11.32
N ALA A 40 6.85 6.14 -11.76
CA ALA A 40 7.08 5.82 -13.17
C ALA A 40 6.28 4.59 -13.67
N ALA A 41 5.83 3.72 -12.78
CA ALA A 41 5.35 2.38 -13.14
C ALA A 41 3.88 2.06 -12.75
N GLY A 42 3.09 3.02 -12.29
CA GLY A 42 1.63 2.95 -12.02
C GLY A 42 1.01 1.58 -11.67
N GLY A 43 0.44 1.44 -10.51
CA GLY A 43 -0.60 0.46 -10.14
C GLY A 43 -0.28 -1.04 -10.13
N ALA A 44 0.07 -1.65 -11.25
CA ALA A 44 0.36 -3.09 -11.32
C ALA A 44 1.80 -3.45 -10.87
N ALA A 45 2.73 -2.51 -10.98
CA ALA A 45 4.12 -2.67 -10.58
C ALA A 45 4.32 -2.52 -9.04
N GLY A 46 3.36 -1.97 -8.31
CA GLY A 46 3.44 -1.78 -6.86
C GLY A 46 3.67 -3.07 -6.06
N ALA A 47 3.15 -4.19 -6.53
CA ALA A 47 3.35 -5.49 -5.88
C ALA A 47 4.80 -6.00 -5.98
N VAL A 48 5.51 -5.65 -7.07
CA VAL A 48 6.93 -6.00 -7.25
C VAL A 48 7.84 -5.14 -6.36
N ILE A 49 7.43 -3.90 -6.08
CA ILE A 49 8.16 -2.98 -5.19
C ILE A 49 7.99 -3.40 -3.73
N GLY A 50 6.86 -4.03 -3.37
CA GLY A 50 6.58 -4.53 -2.02
C GLY A 50 7.66 -5.45 -1.48
N ASN A 51 8.20 -6.30 -2.32
CA ASN A 51 9.31 -7.20 -1.97
C ASN A 51 10.61 -6.44 -1.59
N GLN A 52 10.80 -5.23 -2.07
CA GLN A 52 11.97 -4.38 -1.75
C GLN A 52 11.71 -3.46 -0.53
N THR A 53 10.46 -3.21 -0.18
CA THR A 53 10.06 -2.38 0.98
C THR A 53 9.73 -3.21 2.24
N GLY A 54 9.77 -4.55 2.12
CA GLY A 54 9.44 -5.47 3.20
C GLY A 54 7.95 -5.54 3.55
N SER A 55 7.06 -4.97 2.71
CA SER A 55 5.61 -5.10 2.82
C SER A 55 4.93 -4.89 1.46
N THR A 56 4.20 -5.90 1.01
CA THR A 56 3.39 -5.84 -0.21
C THR A 56 2.29 -4.78 -0.11
N ALA A 57 1.69 -4.60 1.07
CA ALA A 57 0.68 -3.56 1.31
C ALA A 57 1.27 -2.15 1.12
N ARG A 58 2.46 -1.88 1.69
CA ARG A 58 3.17 -0.60 1.46
C ARG A 58 3.56 -0.41 0.00
N GLY A 59 3.99 -1.47 -0.65
CA GLY A 59 4.30 -1.46 -2.08
C GLY A 59 3.12 -1.01 -2.94
N ALA A 60 1.90 -1.47 -2.62
CA ALA A 60 0.69 -1.04 -3.32
C ALA A 60 0.42 0.47 -3.15
N ILE A 61 0.61 1.00 -1.93
CA ILE A 61 0.47 2.44 -1.66
C ILE A 61 1.53 3.24 -2.42
N ILE A 62 2.80 2.85 -2.33
CA ILE A 62 3.92 3.56 -2.98
C ILE A 62 3.76 3.54 -4.49
N GLY A 63 3.32 2.42 -5.07
CA GLY A 63 3.03 2.30 -6.50
C GLY A 63 1.83 3.14 -6.97
N ALA A 64 0.99 3.61 -6.06
CA ALA A 64 -0.17 4.45 -6.36
C ALA A 64 0.13 5.96 -6.30
N VAL A 65 1.30 6.39 -5.79
CA VAL A 65 1.70 7.80 -5.63
C VAL A 65 1.76 8.53 -6.98
N ILE A 66 1.24 9.75 -7.03
CA ILE A 66 1.31 10.61 -8.23
C ILE A 66 2.20 11.85 -8.04
N GLY A 67 2.44 12.27 -6.80
CA GLY A 67 3.31 13.40 -6.45
C GLY A 67 2.78 14.78 -6.84
N GLY A 68 3.58 15.81 -6.58
CA GLY A 68 3.25 17.19 -6.93
C GLY A 68 2.01 17.75 -6.19
N ALA A 69 1.38 18.77 -6.74
CA ALA A 69 0.20 19.42 -6.16
C ALA A 69 -0.99 18.44 -6.04
N ALA A 70 -1.20 17.58 -7.04
CA ALA A 70 -2.25 16.57 -7.00
C ALA A 70 -2.01 15.54 -5.86
N GLY A 71 -0.77 15.12 -5.65
CA GLY A 71 -0.41 14.25 -4.52
C GLY A 71 -0.62 14.91 -3.16
N ALA A 72 -0.40 16.21 -3.04
CA ALA A 72 -0.69 16.97 -1.82
C ALA A 72 -2.19 16.97 -1.50
N ILE A 73 -3.07 17.11 -2.50
CA ILE A 73 -4.52 17.03 -2.34
C ILE A 73 -4.93 15.66 -1.82
N ILE A 74 -4.42 14.57 -2.43
CA ILE A 74 -4.67 13.19 -1.98
C ILE A 74 -4.14 13.01 -0.56
N GLY A 75 -2.90 13.43 -0.29
CA GLY A 75 -2.26 13.33 1.01
C GLY A 75 -3.10 13.96 2.12
N HIS A 76 -3.65 15.14 1.90
CA HIS A 76 -4.51 15.83 2.88
C HIS A 76 -5.80 15.03 3.19
N ARG A 77 -6.44 14.43 2.17
CA ARG A 77 -7.60 13.54 2.38
C ARG A 77 -7.21 12.30 3.20
N MET A 78 -6.09 11.67 2.86
CA MET A 78 -5.60 10.49 3.58
C MET A 78 -5.18 10.82 5.02
N ASP A 79 -4.64 12.02 5.29
CA ASP A 79 -4.34 12.48 6.66
C ASP A 79 -5.58 12.54 7.54
N LYS A 80 -6.68 13.07 7.00
CA LYS A 80 -7.96 13.13 7.71
C LYS A 80 -8.51 11.73 7.97
N GLN A 81 -8.56 10.89 6.94
CA GLN A 81 -9.03 9.51 7.05
C GLN A 81 -8.18 8.69 8.03
N ALA A 82 -6.85 8.83 8.01
CA ALA A 82 -5.95 8.11 8.92
C ALA A 82 -6.20 8.48 10.38
N ARG A 83 -6.40 9.78 10.69
CA ARG A 83 -6.72 10.23 12.06
C ARG A 83 -8.04 9.65 12.56
N GLU A 84 -9.07 9.61 11.71
CA GLU A 84 -10.36 9.01 12.06
C GLU A 84 -10.23 7.51 12.31
N LEU A 85 -9.54 6.78 11.44
CA LEU A 85 -9.28 5.34 11.62
C LEU A 85 -8.48 5.06 12.91
N GLN A 86 -7.49 5.90 13.25
CA GLN A 86 -6.73 5.76 14.50
C GLN A 86 -7.61 5.91 15.75
N GLN A 87 -8.65 6.74 15.69
CA GLN A 87 -9.57 6.97 16.80
C GLN A 87 -10.63 5.87 16.90
N ASN A 88 -11.10 5.35 15.77
CA ASN A 88 -12.28 4.51 15.69
C ASN A 88 -11.97 3.01 15.69
N ILE A 89 -10.73 2.60 15.36
CA ILE A 89 -10.37 1.17 15.29
C ILE A 89 -9.38 0.81 16.41
N PRO A 90 -9.87 0.48 17.61
CA PRO A 90 -9.01 0.12 18.73
C PRO A 90 -8.26 -1.19 18.43
N GLY A 91 -6.97 -1.23 18.79
CA GLY A 91 -6.12 -2.41 18.61
C GLY A 91 -5.54 -2.60 17.21
N ALA A 92 -5.93 -1.79 16.22
CA ALA A 92 -5.24 -1.72 14.95
C ALA A 92 -4.11 -0.68 14.97
N THR A 93 -3.07 -0.92 14.19
CA THR A 93 -2.02 0.08 13.94
C THR A 93 -2.32 0.77 12.62
N VAL A 94 -2.57 2.07 12.66
CA VAL A 94 -2.85 2.90 11.47
C VAL A 94 -1.67 3.81 11.21
N ARG A 95 -1.10 3.77 10.00
CA ARG A 95 0.06 4.57 9.58
C ARG A 95 -0.19 5.26 8.25
N ARG A 96 0.29 6.49 8.13
CA ARG A 96 0.42 7.16 6.83
C ARG A 96 1.66 6.63 6.11
N VAL A 97 1.49 6.29 4.83
CA VAL A 97 2.57 5.83 3.95
C VAL A 97 2.42 6.58 2.62
N GLY A 98 3.34 7.49 2.30
CA GLY A 98 3.23 8.29 1.07
C GLY A 98 1.85 8.98 0.95
N GLU A 99 1.13 8.72 -0.12
CA GLU A 99 -0.22 9.22 -0.40
C GLU A 99 -1.31 8.20 -0.04
N GLY A 100 -1.06 7.24 0.86
CA GLY A 100 -2.03 6.24 1.30
C GLY A 100 -1.98 5.94 2.80
N ILE A 101 -2.72 4.95 3.24
CA ILE A 101 -2.85 4.53 4.63
C ILE A 101 -2.62 3.03 4.72
N GLU A 102 -1.81 2.61 5.67
CA GLU A 102 -1.66 1.22 6.08
C GLU A 102 -2.40 1.01 7.40
N VAL A 103 -3.33 0.05 7.43
CA VAL A 103 -4.01 -0.40 8.64
C VAL A 103 -3.58 -1.84 8.90
N THR A 104 -2.95 -2.10 10.05
CA THR A 104 -2.47 -3.43 10.43
C THR A 104 -3.29 -3.95 11.60
N PHE A 105 -3.92 -5.11 11.40
CA PHE A 105 -4.61 -5.87 12.43
C PHE A 105 -3.77 -7.07 12.84
N ALA A 106 -3.55 -7.29 14.14
CA ALA A 106 -3.07 -8.58 14.60
C ALA A 106 -4.09 -9.66 14.24
N SER A 107 -3.66 -10.82 13.72
CA SER A 107 -4.60 -11.88 13.30
C SER A 107 -5.52 -12.34 14.43
N GLY A 108 -5.03 -12.40 15.67
CA GLY A 108 -5.86 -12.75 16.84
C GLY A 108 -6.96 -11.72 17.15
N LEU A 109 -6.85 -10.49 16.62
CA LEU A 109 -7.93 -9.50 16.68
C LEU A 109 -9.08 -9.85 15.72
N LEU A 110 -8.77 -10.42 14.56
CA LEU A 110 -9.77 -10.69 13.51
C LEU A 110 -10.26 -12.14 13.49
N PHE A 111 -9.40 -13.09 13.84
CA PHE A 111 -9.64 -14.53 13.67
C PHE A 111 -9.24 -15.32 14.93
N ASP A 112 -9.92 -16.42 15.19
CA ASP A 112 -9.47 -17.41 16.16
C ASP A 112 -8.25 -18.17 15.67
N PHE A 113 -7.59 -18.87 16.59
CA PHE A 113 -6.44 -19.71 16.24
C PHE A 113 -6.83 -20.72 15.15
N ASN A 114 -6.00 -20.82 14.13
CA ASN A 114 -6.20 -21.73 13.00
C ASN A 114 -7.53 -21.55 12.25
N SER A 115 -8.10 -20.36 12.26
CA SER A 115 -9.38 -20.01 11.63
C SER A 115 -9.22 -18.84 10.67
N ASP A 116 -10.06 -18.80 9.65
CA ASP A 116 -10.28 -17.71 8.71
C ASP A 116 -11.68 -17.08 8.90
N ARG A 117 -12.44 -17.55 9.88
CA ARG A 117 -13.74 -16.97 10.22
C ARG A 117 -13.55 -15.69 11.04
N VAL A 118 -14.11 -14.58 10.54
CA VAL A 118 -14.10 -13.30 11.27
C VAL A 118 -14.85 -13.44 12.59
N ARG A 119 -14.19 -13.11 13.70
CA ARG A 119 -14.75 -13.15 15.05
C ARG A 119 -15.90 -12.16 15.22
N GLY A 120 -16.83 -12.48 16.13
CA GLY A 120 -17.96 -11.61 16.40
C GLY A 120 -17.56 -10.24 16.95
N ASP A 121 -16.56 -10.22 17.84
CA ASP A 121 -16.00 -9.01 18.46
C ASP A 121 -15.09 -8.20 17.51
N ALA A 122 -14.55 -8.83 16.48
CA ALA A 122 -13.77 -8.16 15.44
C ALA A 122 -14.60 -7.38 14.43
N ARG A 123 -15.90 -7.68 14.34
CA ARG A 123 -16.78 -7.10 13.33
C ARG A 123 -16.87 -5.60 13.45
N SER A 124 -16.90 -5.05 14.68
CA SER A 124 -16.92 -3.60 14.89
C SER A 124 -15.72 -2.89 14.25
N ASN A 125 -14.52 -3.48 14.31
CA ASN A 125 -13.33 -2.91 13.70
C ASN A 125 -13.41 -2.89 12.17
N LEU A 126 -13.95 -3.94 11.57
CA LEU A 126 -14.16 -4.01 10.12
C LEU A 126 -15.34 -3.14 9.67
N ASP A 127 -16.37 -2.95 10.52
CA ASP A 127 -17.48 -2.04 10.27
C ASP A 127 -16.99 -0.58 10.23
N GLU A 128 -16.13 -0.18 11.17
CA GLU A 128 -15.50 1.14 11.16
C GLU A 128 -14.59 1.36 9.94
N LEU A 129 -13.87 0.32 9.53
CA LEU A 129 -13.09 0.37 8.29
C LEU A 129 -14.01 0.55 7.08
N ALA A 130 -15.12 -0.22 7.00
CA ALA A 130 -16.09 -0.10 5.92
C ALA A 130 -16.73 1.29 5.88
N ALA A 131 -17.17 1.82 7.02
CA ALA A 131 -17.73 3.16 7.14
C ALA A 131 -16.73 4.26 6.73
N SER A 132 -15.44 4.08 7.07
CA SER A 132 -14.38 4.99 6.64
C SER A 132 -14.19 4.96 5.11
N VAL A 133 -14.20 3.79 4.49
CA VAL A 133 -14.06 3.66 3.03
C VAL A 133 -15.27 4.29 2.31
N ASP A 134 -16.46 4.09 2.81
CA ASP A 134 -17.69 4.71 2.27
C ASP A 134 -17.66 6.25 2.39
N LYS A 135 -17.20 6.77 3.52
CA LYS A 135 -17.04 8.22 3.77
C LYS A 135 -15.98 8.87 2.88
N TYR A 136 -14.95 8.13 2.48
CA TYR A 136 -13.86 8.58 1.62
C TYR A 136 -13.84 7.77 0.31
N PRO A 137 -14.81 8.01 -0.60
CA PRO A 137 -14.94 7.27 -1.85
C PRO A 137 -13.74 7.50 -2.75
N ASP A 138 -13.66 6.72 -3.82
CA ASP A 138 -12.58 6.75 -4.81
C ASP A 138 -11.21 6.33 -4.25
N THR A 139 -11.22 5.44 -3.24
CA THR A 139 -10.03 4.72 -2.79
C THR A 139 -10.10 3.26 -3.21
N ASP A 140 -8.96 2.65 -3.52
CA ASP A 140 -8.79 1.21 -3.73
C ASP A 140 -8.19 0.58 -2.46
N LEU A 141 -8.48 -0.69 -2.24
CA LEU A 141 -7.94 -1.47 -1.12
C LEU A 141 -7.05 -2.62 -1.62
N MET A 142 -5.99 -2.90 -0.84
CA MET A 142 -5.27 -4.16 -0.93
C MET A 142 -5.17 -4.78 0.46
N ILE A 143 -5.65 -6.00 0.61
CA ILE A 143 -5.66 -6.75 1.86
C ILE A 143 -4.65 -7.88 1.76
N VAL A 144 -3.67 -7.88 2.67
CA VAL A 144 -2.58 -8.86 2.68
C VAL A 144 -2.61 -9.64 3.98
N GLY A 145 -2.72 -10.96 3.88
CA GLY A 145 -2.65 -11.87 5.02
C GLY A 145 -1.24 -12.42 5.24
N HIS A 146 -0.85 -12.55 6.52
CA HIS A 146 0.43 -13.09 6.92
C HIS A 146 0.26 -14.10 8.06
N THR A 147 1.19 -15.06 8.14
CA THR A 147 1.32 -16.01 9.25
C THR A 147 2.68 -15.83 9.94
N ASP A 148 2.90 -16.56 11.01
CA ASP A 148 4.25 -16.88 11.49
C ASP A 148 4.81 -18.09 10.73
N ALA A 149 6.04 -18.52 11.06
CA ALA A 149 6.71 -19.65 10.43
C ALA A 149 6.38 -21.02 11.09
N VAL A 150 5.28 -21.12 11.85
CA VAL A 150 4.86 -22.40 12.42
C VAL A 150 3.95 -23.12 11.42
N GLY A 151 4.33 -24.35 11.06
CA GLY A 151 3.62 -25.16 10.08
C GLY A 151 4.40 -25.33 8.78
N THR A 152 3.71 -25.76 7.71
CA THR A 152 4.32 -25.85 6.38
C THR A 152 4.07 -24.56 5.61
N GLU A 153 4.98 -24.20 4.71
CA GLU A 153 4.85 -23.03 3.84
C GLU A 153 3.51 -23.04 3.07
N GLY A 154 3.13 -24.19 2.47
CA GLY A 154 1.87 -24.34 1.75
C GLY A 154 0.66 -24.10 2.63
N TYR A 155 0.66 -24.66 3.85
CA TYR A 155 -0.42 -24.41 4.82
C TYR A 155 -0.52 -22.91 5.22
N ASN A 156 0.61 -22.28 5.48
CA ASN A 156 0.70 -20.87 5.85
C ASN A 156 0.25 -19.96 4.69
N GLN A 157 0.62 -20.31 3.46
CA GLN A 157 0.17 -19.63 2.26
C GLN A 157 -1.35 -19.69 2.14
N ASP A 158 -1.96 -20.88 2.19
CA ASP A 158 -3.40 -21.08 2.08
C ASP A 158 -4.18 -20.37 3.21
N LEU A 159 -3.69 -20.44 4.46
CA LEU A 159 -4.34 -19.80 5.59
C LEU A 159 -4.34 -18.27 5.47
N SER A 160 -3.22 -17.70 5.06
CA SER A 160 -3.09 -16.26 4.86
C SER A 160 -3.99 -15.74 3.73
N GLU A 161 -4.13 -16.52 2.66
CA GLU A 161 -5.00 -16.22 1.53
C GLU A 161 -6.48 -16.23 1.95
N ARG A 162 -6.94 -17.31 2.59
CA ARG A 162 -8.33 -17.39 3.10
C ARG A 162 -8.66 -16.26 4.08
N ARG A 163 -7.71 -15.83 4.93
CA ARG A 163 -7.91 -14.71 5.87
C ARG A 163 -8.05 -13.37 5.16
N SER A 164 -7.21 -13.07 4.19
CA SER A 164 -7.33 -11.84 3.40
C SER A 164 -8.65 -11.79 2.63
N GLU A 165 -9.06 -12.91 2.03
CA GLU A 165 -10.35 -13.02 1.34
C GLU A 165 -11.54 -12.93 2.31
N ALA A 166 -11.47 -13.51 3.51
CA ALA A 166 -12.54 -13.41 4.51
C ALA A 166 -12.74 -11.96 4.97
N ALA A 167 -11.67 -11.20 5.16
CA ALA A 167 -11.75 -9.78 5.46
C ALA A 167 -12.36 -9.00 4.28
N ALA A 168 -11.97 -9.29 3.04
CA ALA A 168 -12.54 -8.66 1.85
C ALA A 168 -14.04 -8.94 1.73
N ARG A 169 -14.46 -10.21 1.79
CA ARG A 169 -15.88 -10.59 1.75
C ARG A 169 -16.70 -9.92 2.85
N TYR A 170 -16.12 -9.74 4.03
CA TYR A 170 -16.81 -9.02 5.10
C TYR A 170 -17.04 -7.55 4.73
N LEU A 171 -16.02 -6.84 4.27
CA LEU A 171 -16.13 -5.44 3.83
C LEU A 171 -17.15 -5.28 2.69
N GLU A 172 -17.12 -6.16 1.69
CA GLU A 172 -18.09 -6.20 0.60
C GLU A 172 -19.52 -6.41 1.12
N SER A 173 -19.72 -7.30 2.11
CA SER A 173 -21.02 -7.52 2.75
C SER A 173 -21.54 -6.30 3.52
N ARG A 174 -20.66 -5.35 3.84
CA ARG A 174 -20.99 -4.07 4.49
C ARG A 174 -21.18 -2.93 3.50
N GLY A 175 -21.19 -3.21 2.21
CA GLY A 175 -21.49 -2.26 1.15
C GLY A 175 -20.25 -1.55 0.58
N VAL A 176 -19.04 -2.01 0.92
CA VAL A 176 -17.82 -1.46 0.31
C VAL A 176 -17.78 -1.87 -1.17
N ASN A 177 -17.98 -0.91 -2.07
CA ASN A 177 -18.07 -1.11 -3.52
C ASN A 177 -16.80 -0.67 -4.27
N THR A 178 -15.72 -0.41 -3.56
CA THR A 178 -14.43 -0.07 -4.19
C THR A 178 -13.68 -1.31 -4.65
N ARG A 179 -12.63 -1.14 -5.45
CA ARG A 179 -11.79 -2.27 -5.84
C ARG A 179 -11.03 -2.81 -4.63
N ILE A 180 -11.29 -4.06 -4.25
CA ILE A 180 -10.55 -4.79 -3.23
C ILE A 180 -9.69 -5.84 -3.92
N ARG A 181 -8.39 -5.83 -3.63
CA ARG A 181 -7.45 -6.89 -4.01
C ARG A 181 -7.03 -7.64 -2.76
N THR A 182 -6.90 -8.95 -2.84
CA THR A 182 -6.44 -9.80 -1.74
C THR A 182 -5.15 -10.51 -2.11
N ARG A 183 -4.33 -10.78 -1.12
CA ARG A 183 -3.14 -11.62 -1.26
C ARG A 183 -2.80 -12.31 0.05
N GLY A 184 -2.52 -13.62 -0.01
CA GLY A 184 -1.83 -14.33 1.05
C GLY A 184 -0.33 -14.33 0.79
N LEU A 185 0.47 -14.18 1.82
CA LEU A 185 1.93 -14.25 1.74
C LEU A 185 2.52 -15.23 2.76
N GLY A 186 1.65 -15.97 3.48
CA GLY A 186 2.14 -16.89 4.48
C GLY A 186 3.16 -16.24 5.40
N GLU A 187 4.32 -16.87 5.54
CA GLU A 187 5.44 -16.43 6.37
C GLU A 187 6.51 -15.61 5.63
N LEU A 188 6.29 -15.28 4.34
CA LEU A 188 7.32 -14.71 3.45
C LEU A 188 7.71 -13.26 3.76
N GLU A 189 6.88 -12.49 4.47
CA GLU A 189 7.16 -11.10 4.85
C GLU A 189 7.12 -10.94 6.39
N PRO A 190 8.09 -11.47 7.15
CA PRO A 190 8.13 -11.33 8.60
C PRO A 190 8.50 -9.88 8.99
N VAL A 191 7.82 -9.35 10.01
CA VAL A 191 8.11 -8.03 10.62
C VAL A 191 8.85 -8.15 11.96
N ALA A 192 8.99 -9.37 12.46
CA ALA A 192 9.72 -9.72 13.68
C ALA A 192 10.34 -11.13 13.56
N THR A 193 11.24 -11.48 14.49
CA THR A 193 11.77 -12.85 14.54
C THR A 193 10.68 -13.87 14.81
N ASN A 194 10.76 -15.05 14.18
CA ASN A 194 9.88 -16.19 14.45
C ASN A 194 10.34 -17.04 15.64
N ASP A 195 11.50 -16.74 16.25
CA ASP A 195 12.07 -17.52 17.35
C ASP A 195 11.30 -17.33 18.67
N THR A 196 10.63 -16.19 18.84
CA THR A 196 9.89 -15.84 20.05
C THR A 196 8.39 -15.79 19.81
N ASP A 197 7.58 -16.12 20.85
CA ASP A 197 6.12 -16.04 20.78
C ASP A 197 5.64 -14.60 20.47
N SER A 198 6.31 -13.60 21.05
CA SER A 198 6.03 -12.19 20.81
C SER A 198 6.30 -11.80 19.36
N GLY A 199 7.39 -12.28 18.77
CA GLY A 199 7.71 -12.03 17.37
C GLY A 199 6.74 -12.73 16.44
N ARG A 200 6.42 -14.01 16.69
CA ARG A 200 5.39 -14.76 15.95
C ARG A 200 4.02 -14.04 16.00
N ALA A 201 3.63 -13.53 17.16
CA ALA A 201 2.38 -12.79 17.31
C ALA A 201 2.33 -11.54 16.42
N LYS A 202 3.45 -10.84 16.19
CA LYS A 202 3.55 -9.70 15.28
C LYS A 202 3.49 -10.12 13.80
N ASN A 203 4.05 -11.30 13.47
CA ASN A 203 4.03 -11.83 12.12
C ASN A 203 2.62 -12.27 11.71
N ARG A 204 1.83 -12.85 12.63
CA ARG A 204 0.42 -13.18 12.40
C ARG A 204 -0.43 -11.91 12.33
N ARG A 205 -0.62 -11.36 11.13
CA ARG A 205 -1.33 -10.10 10.91
C ARG A 205 -2.07 -10.06 9.57
N VAL A 206 -2.97 -9.10 9.47
CA VAL A 206 -3.58 -8.69 8.20
C VAL A 206 -3.30 -7.20 8.01
N GLU A 207 -2.73 -6.86 6.88
CA GLU A 207 -2.45 -5.49 6.46
C GLU A 207 -3.50 -5.06 5.43
N VAL A 208 -4.06 -3.86 5.61
CA VAL A 208 -4.96 -3.23 4.65
C VAL A 208 -4.30 -1.94 4.17
N ALA A 209 -3.94 -1.90 2.90
CA ALA A 209 -3.50 -0.70 2.22
C ALA A 209 -4.73 0.03 1.64
N ILE A 210 -4.87 1.32 1.94
CA ILE A 210 -5.87 2.23 1.37
C ILE A 210 -5.12 3.25 0.53
N TYR A 211 -5.44 3.36 -0.75
CA TYR A 211 -4.75 4.27 -1.68
C TYR A 211 -5.71 4.82 -2.72
N ALA A 212 -5.31 5.93 -3.37
CA ALA A 212 -6.13 6.61 -4.35
C ALA A 212 -6.42 5.72 -5.56
N SER A 213 -7.70 5.60 -5.94
CA SER A 213 -8.12 5.01 -7.21
C SER A 213 -7.71 5.92 -8.38
N GLU A 214 -7.81 5.42 -9.60
CA GLU A 214 -7.57 6.23 -10.80
C GLU A 214 -8.57 7.40 -10.91
N ALA A 215 -9.80 7.23 -10.41
CA ALA A 215 -10.80 8.29 -10.37
C ALA A 215 -10.33 9.46 -9.47
N LEU A 216 -9.90 9.15 -8.23
CA LEU A 216 -9.38 10.16 -7.31
C LEU A 216 -8.12 10.85 -7.83
N LYS A 217 -7.19 10.10 -8.43
CA LYS A 217 -5.98 10.66 -9.05
C LYS A 217 -6.31 11.66 -10.16
N ASN A 218 -7.26 11.31 -11.04
CA ASN A 218 -7.69 12.17 -12.12
C ASN A 218 -8.42 13.42 -11.61
N GLN A 219 -9.24 13.29 -10.55
CA GLN A 219 -9.87 14.43 -9.90
C GLN A 219 -8.81 15.37 -9.31
N ALA A 220 -7.86 14.85 -8.53
CA ALA A 220 -6.80 15.65 -7.92
C ALA A 220 -5.91 16.36 -8.94
N LYS A 221 -5.62 15.73 -10.08
CA LYS A 221 -4.89 16.37 -11.20
C LYS A 221 -5.66 17.53 -11.79
N ARG A 222 -6.99 17.41 -12.00
CA ARG A 222 -7.83 18.51 -12.50
C ARG A 222 -7.90 19.66 -11.50
N GLU A 223 -8.07 19.37 -10.22
CA GLU A 223 -8.10 20.37 -9.15
C GLU A 223 -6.77 21.10 -9.03
N ALA A 224 -5.64 20.39 -9.10
CA ALA A 224 -4.31 20.99 -9.08
C ALA A 224 -4.00 21.85 -10.31
N ALA A 225 -4.63 21.61 -11.46
CA ALA A 225 -4.45 22.40 -12.67
C ALA A 225 -5.32 23.67 -12.71
N SER A 226 -6.33 23.75 -11.84
CA SER A 226 -7.26 24.90 -11.75
C SER A 226 -6.88 25.93 -10.68
N ASN A 227 -5.90 25.63 -9.85
CA ASN A 227 -5.32 26.48 -8.80
C ASN A 227 -3.98 27.06 -9.25
#